data_875b7a8bcdbafb456e672256b581ad8e
#
_entry.id   875b7a8bcdbafb456e672256b581ad8e
#
_cell.length_a   1.000
_cell.length_b   1.000
_cell.length_c   1.000
_cell.angle_alpha   90.00
_cell.angle_beta   90.00
_cell.angle_gamma   90.00
#
_symmetry.space_group_name_H-M   'P 1'
#
loop_
_entity.id
_entity.type
_entity.pdbx_description
1 polymer ?
#
loop_
_entity_poly.entity_id
_entity_poly.type
_entity_poly.pdbx_seq_one_letter_code
_entity_poly.pdbx_strand_id
1 'polypeptide(L)'
;MNEAPHDPVGQVIEDRYRVISRIADGGMATVYQAIDERLERTVAIKIMHTQLAQGPKRDQFVERFRREARSAAAIANPHIVQVYDTGEFDGLDYLVM
;
A
#
# COMPACT_ATOMS: atom_id res chain seq x y z
N MET A 1 -24.52 -2.62 -8.55
CA MET A 1 -23.69 -3.09 -7.91
C MET A 1 -22.49 -2.38 -7.73
N ASN A 2 -21.96 -2.34 -6.68
CA ASN A 2 -20.93 -1.51 -6.42
C ASN A 2 -19.74 -2.21 -6.08
N GLU A 3 -18.83 -2.30 -7.03
CA GLU A 3 -17.57 -2.72 -6.69
C GLU A 3 -16.76 -1.58 -6.28
N ALA A 4 -15.85 -1.73 -5.39
CA ALA A 4 -14.91 -0.69 -5.01
C ALA A 4 -14.12 -0.31 -6.25
N PRO A 5 -14.12 0.96 -6.65
CA PRO A 5 -13.46 1.36 -7.89
C PRO A 5 -11.97 1.06 -7.88
N HIS A 6 -11.37 0.95 -6.72
CA HIS A 6 -9.93 0.76 -6.61
C HIS A 6 -9.56 -0.56 -5.96
N ASP A 7 -10.40 -1.61 -6.16
CA ASP A 7 -10.04 -2.92 -5.62
C ASP A 7 -8.89 -3.49 -6.46
N PRO A 8 -7.69 -3.63 -5.87
CA PRO A 8 -6.53 -4.08 -6.64
C PRO A 8 -6.42 -5.59 -6.76
N VAL A 9 -7.27 -6.36 -6.10
CA VAL A 9 -7.16 -7.83 -6.12
C VAL A 9 -7.29 -8.33 -7.54
N GLY A 10 -6.32 -9.12 -7.99
CA GLY A 10 -6.27 -9.64 -9.36
C GLY A 10 -5.52 -8.76 -10.33
N GLN A 11 -5.08 -7.58 -9.90
CA GLN A 11 -4.35 -6.65 -10.77
C GLN A 11 -2.86 -6.71 -10.50
N VAL A 12 -2.08 -6.22 -11.45
CA VAL A 12 -0.63 -6.10 -11.30
C VAL A 12 -0.30 -4.61 -11.20
N ILE A 13 0.29 -4.21 -10.07
CA ILE A 13 0.66 -2.83 -9.82
C ILE A 13 2.05 -2.59 -10.36
N GLU A 14 2.19 -1.59 -11.23
CA GLU A 14 3.46 -1.16 -11.82
C GLU A 14 4.22 -2.28 -12.49
N ASP A 15 3.49 -3.18 -13.14
CA ASP A 15 4.04 -4.33 -13.85
C ASP A 15 4.95 -5.19 -12.96
N ARG A 16 4.72 -5.16 -11.67
CA ARG A 16 5.61 -5.84 -10.74
C ARG A 16 4.87 -6.61 -9.65
N TYR A 17 3.87 -6.00 -9.01
CA TYR A 17 3.24 -6.57 -7.83
C TYR A 17 1.87 -7.12 -8.19
N ARG A 18 1.74 -8.44 -8.23
CA ARG A 18 0.46 -9.07 -8.53
C ARG A 18 -0.31 -9.28 -7.24
N VAL A 19 -1.41 -8.58 -7.10
CA VAL A 19 -2.20 -8.59 -5.86
C VAL A 19 -3.06 -9.84 -5.80
N ILE A 20 -2.91 -10.60 -4.71
CA ILE A 20 -3.56 -11.90 -4.55
C ILE A 20 -4.83 -11.80 -3.73
N SER A 21 -4.76 -11.17 -2.57
CA SER A 21 -5.90 -11.12 -1.65
C SER A 21 -5.76 -9.97 -0.68
N ARG A 22 -6.89 -9.60 -0.08
CA ARG A 22 -6.89 -8.61 1.00
C ARG A 22 -6.64 -9.32 2.32
N ILE A 23 -5.70 -8.82 3.11
CA ILE A 23 -5.33 -9.41 4.39
C ILE A 23 -6.01 -8.70 5.55
N ALA A 24 -6.00 -7.38 5.55
CA ALA A 24 -6.48 -6.59 6.67
C ALA A 24 -6.99 -5.24 6.21
N ASP A 25 -7.90 -4.66 6.98
CA ASP A 25 -8.46 -3.36 6.66
C ASP A 25 -8.34 -2.50 7.91
N GLY A 26 -7.58 -1.43 7.81
CA GLY A 26 -7.35 -0.52 8.92
C GLY A 26 -8.07 0.80 8.73
N GLY A 27 -7.83 1.75 9.64
CA GLY A 27 -8.48 3.05 9.61
C GLY A 27 -8.02 3.96 8.48
N MET A 28 -6.77 3.80 8.02
CA MET A 28 -6.19 4.69 7.02
C MET A 28 -5.91 3.96 5.71
N ALA A 29 -5.70 2.68 5.76
CA ALA A 29 -5.27 1.90 4.60
C ALA A 29 -5.73 0.46 4.69
N THR A 30 -5.74 -0.22 3.55
CA THR A 30 -5.99 -1.66 3.47
C THR A 30 -4.71 -2.36 3.10
N VAL A 31 -4.45 -3.52 3.70
CA VAL A 31 -3.25 -4.31 3.44
C VAL A 31 -3.62 -5.51 2.57
N TYR A 32 -2.83 -5.72 1.53
CA TYR A 32 -3.03 -6.82 0.58
C TYR A 32 -1.81 -7.71 0.54
N GLN A 33 -2.02 -9.00 0.29
CA GLN A 33 -0.95 -9.91 -0.03
C GLN A 33 -0.69 -9.83 -1.54
N ALA A 34 0.56 -9.77 -1.93
CA ALA A 34 0.92 -9.70 -3.34
C ALA A 34 2.21 -10.49 -3.60
N ILE A 35 2.47 -10.77 -4.88
CA ILE A 35 3.70 -11.39 -5.30
C ILE A 35 4.51 -10.35 -6.06
N ASP A 36 5.74 -10.14 -5.62
CA ASP A 36 6.70 -9.33 -6.35
C ASP A 36 7.25 -10.24 -7.45
N GLU A 37 6.76 -10.04 -8.67
CA GLU A 37 7.12 -10.93 -9.78
C GLU A 37 8.54 -10.73 -10.25
N ARG A 38 9.15 -9.60 -9.92
CA ARG A 38 10.54 -9.34 -10.29
C ARG A 38 11.51 -10.07 -9.39
N LEU A 39 11.24 -10.10 -8.08
CA LEU A 39 12.11 -10.78 -7.11
C LEU A 39 11.54 -12.13 -6.67
N GLU A 40 10.38 -12.51 -7.20
CA GLU A 40 9.74 -13.81 -6.92
C GLU A 40 9.57 -14.06 -5.43
N ARG A 41 8.98 -13.10 -4.75
CA ARG A 41 8.72 -13.23 -3.31
C ARG A 41 7.37 -12.64 -2.95
N THR A 42 6.80 -13.14 -1.86
CA THR A 42 5.55 -12.60 -1.32
C THR A 42 5.83 -11.33 -0.56
N VAL A 43 5.00 -10.33 -0.78
CA VAL A 43 5.09 -9.05 -0.07
C VAL A 43 3.70 -8.65 0.42
N ALA A 44 3.65 -7.66 1.29
CA ALA A 44 2.40 -7.00 1.66
C ALA A 44 2.38 -5.61 1.05
N ILE A 45 1.23 -5.20 0.52
CA ILE A 45 1.07 -3.86 -0.01
C ILE A 45 -0.01 -3.15 0.80
N LYS A 46 0.32 -1.99 1.33
CA LYS A 46 -0.60 -1.18 2.11
C LYS A 46 -1.02 0.00 1.24
N ILE A 47 -2.30 0.08 0.91
CA ILE A 47 -2.83 1.11 0.02
C ILE A 47 -3.75 2.03 0.81
N MET A 48 -3.52 3.34 0.72
CA MET A 48 -4.33 4.33 1.42
C MET A 48 -5.78 4.27 0.95
N HIS A 49 -6.72 4.47 1.88
CA HIS A 49 -8.13 4.46 1.54
C HIS A 49 -8.51 5.62 0.63
N THR A 50 -9.35 5.36 -0.35
CA THR A 50 -9.81 6.35 -1.31
C THR A 50 -10.41 7.57 -0.64
N GLN A 51 -11.20 7.35 0.40
CA GLN A 51 -11.85 8.45 1.11
C GLN A 51 -10.87 9.45 1.67
N LEU A 52 -9.74 8.98 2.20
CA LEU A 52 -8.72 9.87 2.74
C LEU A 52 -7.94 10.55 1.64
N ALA A 53 -7.70 9.84 0.54
CA ALA A 53 -6.93 10.36 -0.58
C ALA A 53 -7.70 11.41 -1.38
N GLN A 54 -9.02 11.45 -1.26
CA GLN A 54 -9.86 12.37 -2.02
C GLN A 54 -10.59 13.39 -1.16
N GLY A 55 -10.43 13.33 0.17
CA GLY A 55 -11.13 14.23 1.07
C GLY A 55 -10.43 15.56 1.27
N PRO A 56 -11.03 16.46 2.04
CA PRO A 56 -10.47 17.80 2.25
C PRO A 56 -9.17 17.81 3.03
N LYS A 57 -8.87 16.71 3.74
CA LYS A 57 -7.63 16.61 4.50
C LYS A 57 -6.62 15.68 3.82
N ARG A 58 -6.77 15.49 2.51
CA ARG A 58 -5.92 14.59 1.75
C ARG A 58 -4.43 14.82 2.01
N ASP A 59 -3.99 16.08 1.96
CA ASP A 59 -2.57 16.38 2.08
C ASP A 59 -2.02 15.95 3.45
N GLN A 60 -2.81 16.09 4.51
CA GLN A 60 -2.39 15.67 5.84
C GLN A 60 -2.25 14.15 5.93
N PHE A 61 -3.22 13.41 5.37
CA PHE A 61 -3.17 11.96 5.42
C PHE A 61 -2.08 11.39 4.53
N VAL A 62 -1.87 11.95 3.36
CA VAL A 62 -0.81 11.53 2.45
C VAL A 62 0.55 11.77 3.09
N GLU A 63 0.76 12.93 3.70
CA GLU A 63 2.02 13.24 4.37
C GLU A 63 2.28 12.28 5.52
N ARG A 64 1.25 11.98 6.32
CA ARG A 64 1.40 11.05 7.44
C ARG A 64 1.73 9.64 6.95
N PHE A 65 1.06 9.19 5.89
CA PHE A 65 1.29 7.89 5.29
C PHE A 65 2.74 7.76 4.80
N ARG A 66 3.23 8.79 4.11
CA ARG A 66 4.60 8.83 3.60
C ARG A 66 5.62 8.92 4.73
N ARG A 67 5.29 9.66 5.79
CA ARG A 67 6.19 9.81 6.94
C ARG A 67 6.37 8.47 7.65
N GLU A 68 5.29 7.71 7.82
CA GLU A 68 5.38 6.39 8.43
C GLU A 68 6.25 5.46 7.60
N ALA A 69 6.13 5.53 6.27
CA ALA A 69 6.96 4.73 5.38
C ALA A 69 8.44 5.10 5.52
N ARG A 70 8.75 6.39 5.57
CA ARG A 70 10.14 6.85 5.71
C ARG A 70 10.72 6.44 7.06
N SER A 71 9.92 6.54 8.12
CA SER A 71 10.39 6.15 9.45
C SER A 71 10.67 4.66 9.52
N ALA A 72 9.79 3.84 8.98
CA ALA A 72 9.99 2.40 8.97
C ALA A 72 11.23 2.01 8.18
N ALA A 73 11.47 2.67 7.05
CA ALA A 73 12.63 2.39 6.21
C ALA A 73 13.94 2.81 6.87
N ALA A 74 13.90 3.83 7.72
CA ALA A 74 15.11 4.36 8.36
C ALA A 74 15.56 3.56 9.58
N ILE A 75 14.69 2.73 10.16
CA ILE A 75 15.01 2.00 11.37
C ILE A 75 15.40 0.57 11.04
N ALA A 76 16.66 0.24 11.22
CA ALA A 76 17.15 -1.12 10.99
C ALA A 76 16.89 -1.95 12.23
N ASN A 77 15.69 -2.48 12.36
CA ASN A 77 15.30 -3.27 13.51
C ASN A 77 14.55 -4.51 13.02
N PRO A 78 15.01 -5.74 13.38
CA PRO A 78 14.39 -6.96 12.88
C PRO A 78 12.95 -7.16 13.36
N HIS A 79 12.52 -6.41 14.35
CA HIS A 79 11.16 -6.50 14.85
C HIS A 79 10.23 -5.47 14.21
N ILE A 80 10.74 -4.65 13.30
CA ILE A 80 9.94 -3.65 12.60
C ILE A 80 9.85 -4.05 11.14
N VAL A 81 8.64 -3.96 10.58
CA VAL A 81 8.40 -4.29 9.19
C VAL A 81 9.18 -3.31 8.31
N GLN A 82 9.98 -3.83 7.39
CA GLN A 82 10.73 -2.99 6.47
C GLN A 82 9.86 -2.58 5.30
N VAL A 83 10.02 -1.34 4.86
CA VAL A 83 9.37 -0.86 3.65
C VAL A 83 10.35 -1.02 2.50
N TYR A 84 9.97 -1.79 1.48
CA TYR A 84 10.82 -2.06 0.34
C TYR A 84 10.64 -1.04 -0.78
N ASP A 85 9.43 -0.49 -0.91
CA ASP A 85 9.11 0.38 -2.04
C ASP A 85 7.87 1.20 -1.72
N THR A 86 7.67 2.30 -2.44
CA THR A 86 6.45 3.11 -2.37
C THR A 86 6.07 3.53 -3.79
N GLY A 87 4.80 3.88 -3.99
CA GLY A 87 4.35 4.35 -5.30
C GLY A 87 2.89 4.77 -5.26
N GLU A 88 2.27 4.83 -6.43
CA GLU A 88 0.86 5.17 -6.56
C GLU A 88 0.14 4.15 -7.42
N PHE A 89 -1.09 3.83 -7.04
CA PHE A 89 -1.97 2.97 -7.79
C PHE A 89 -3.32 3.66 -7.87
N ASP A 90 -3.79 3.98 -9.08
CA ASP A 90 -5.05 4.70 -9.30
C ASP A 90 -5.13 5.98 -8.48
N GLY A 91 -4.02 6.71 -8.35
CA GLY A 91 -3.98 7.95 -7.60
C GLY A 91 -3.88 7.77 -6.09
N LEU A 92 -3.76 6.54 -5.60
CA LEU A 92 -3.64 6.27 -4.17
C LEU A 92 -2.20 5.89 -3.83
N ASP A 93 -1.68 6.45 -2.75
CA ASP A 93 -0.34 6.10 -2.28
C ASP A 93 -0.33 4.68 -1.71
N TYR A 94 0.75 3.96 -1.94
CA TYR A 94 0.93 2.63 -1.36
C TYR A 94 2.36 2.44 -0.87
N LEU A 95 2.54 1.47 0.02
CA LEU A 95 3.86 0.98 0.39
C LEU A 95 3.93 -0.52 0.25
N VAL A 96 5.13 -1.01 -0.08
CA VAL A 96 5.41 -2.44 -0.16
C VAL A 96 6.26 -2.83 1.04
N MET A 97 5.81 -3.85 1.75
CA MET A 97 6.46 -4.29 2.98
C MET A 97 6.90 -5.74 2.89
#